data_01c62b314db108c1cf2444e84b448c2c
#
_entry.id   01c62b314db108c1cf2444e84b448c2c
#
_cell.length_a   1.000
_cell.length_b   1.000
_cell.length_c   1.000
_cell.angle_alpha   90.00
_cell.angle_beta   90.00
_cell.angle_gamma   90.00
#
_symmetry.space_group_name_H-M   'P 1'
#
loop_
_entity.id
_entity.type
_entity.pdbx_description
1 polymer ?
#
loop_
_entity_poly.entity_id
_entity_poly.type
_entity_poly.pdbx_seq_one_letter_code
_entity_poly.pdbx_strand_id
1 'polypeptide(L)'
;MKNMTKLSLITLALAASSSVFAAPKTFVYCLEASPSALSPVLSTDGASFDVNALPIYNKLTDFEDGTTNVIPSLAEKWDISEDGKTYTFHLRKGVKFHDNKEFKPSRELNADDVVFSINRQFDPNHPFHKVSGGNYEYFIGMDMQNIIDKVEKVDDHTVKISLKVPNAPFLANLAMDFNAVYSAEYAEQSLKAGKPERIDTNPIGSGPFQFVDYQKDATVRYKAFENYWQGKAKIDRLVFAITPDASVRLAKLQKGECHAMPYPNPADIENLKKDPNIELMSQSGMNIGYLALNSSIKPLDNQKVRQALNHAVNKQAIVDAVYQGAGQVAKNPIPPTMWSYNEAVQDYDYNPEKAKALLKEAGFENGFDTELWAMPVSRPYNPNARRMAELIQEDWKKVGVNAKIVSYEWGEYLKRLRQGEAATSMIGWTGDNGDPDNFLNTLLSCSAVEAGSNYTKFCHKPFEEVVLGAAQESDKAKRTELYKQAQVIFKEQAPWITIAHSTVYFPVRKEVKGYVMSPFSLHNFYKVDLADK
;
A
#
# COMPACT_ATOMS: atom_id res chain seq x y z
N MET A 1 95.93 19.15 -1.14
CA MET A 1 95.00 20.27 -1.15
C MET A 1 93.94 20.00 -2.20
N LYS A 2 92.83 19.42 -1.81
CA LYS A 2 91.64 19.30 -2.66
C LYS A 2 90.44 19.37 -1.75
N ASN A 3 89.65 20.41 -1.83
CA ASN A 3 88.39 20.61 -1.14
C ASN A 3 87.33 19.70 -1.75
N MET A 4 86.71 18.85 -0.95
CA MET A 4 85.52 18.12 -1.32
C MET A 4 84.28 18.76 -0.62
N THR A 5 83.48 19.41 -1.42
CA THR A 5 82.21 20.00 -1.06
C THR A 5 81.16 18.87 -0.95
N LYS A 6 80.61 18.66 0.24
CA LYS A 6 79.50 17.73 0.45
C LYS A 6 78.19 18.40 0.02
N LEU A 7 77.50 17.82 -0.99
CA LEU A 7 76.18 18.20 -1.42
C LEU A 7 75.18 17.37 -0.60
N SER A 8 74.43 18.02 0.29
CA SER A 8 73.33 17.38 1.02
C SER A 8 72.05 17.41 0.16
N LEU A 9 71.61 16.24 -0.32
CA LEU A 9 70.30 16.09 -0.93
C LEU A 9 69.20 16.07 0.20
N ILE A 10 68.40 17.11 0.23
CA ILE A 10 67.18 17.13 1.03
C ILE A 10 66.06 16.51 0.16
N THR A 11 65.67 15.27 0.48
CA THR A 11 64.51 14.59 -0.14
C THR A 11 63.25 15.10 0.53
N LEU A 12 62.50 15.95 -0.17
CA LEU A 12 61.17 16.41 0.26
C LEU A 12 60.16 15.28 -0.04
N ALA A 13 59.78 14.53 0.99
CA ALA A 13 58.69 13.55 0.87
C ALA A 13 57.34 14.31 0.84
N LEU A 14 56.76 14.47 -0.36
CA LEU A 14 55.35 14.85 -0.50
C LEU A 14 54.47 13.67 -0.01
N ALA A 15 53.95 13.78 1.18
CA ALA A 15 52.84 12.93 1.65
C ALA A 15 51.59 13.34 0.86
N ALA A 16 51.30 12.66 -0.23
CA ALA A 16 50.02 12.73 -0.91
C ALA A 16 48.99 12.05 0.00
N SER A 17 48.25 12.84 0.78
CA SER A 17 47.05 12.38 1.47
C SER A 17 46.01 12.06 0.41
N SER A 18 45.99 10.82 -0.07
CA SER A 18 44.86 10.27 -0.83
C SER A 18 43.66 10.24 0.07
N SER A 19 42.74 11.19 -0.11
CA SER A 19 41.40 11.12 0.46
C SER A 19 40.76 9.87 -0.13
N VAL A 20 40.73 8.80 0.65
CA VAL A 20 39.94 7.61 0.32
C VAL A 20 38.49 8.05 0.42
N PHE A 21 37.88 8.44 -0.68
CA PHE A 21 36.43 8.58 -0.74
C PHE A 21 35.83 7.18 -0.53
N ALA A 22 35.12 7.01 0.57
CA ALA A 22 34.38 5.78 0.81
C ALA A 22 33.42 5.53 -0.36
N ALA A 23 33.35 4.29 -0.83
CA ALA A 23 32.41 3.94 -1.90
C ALA A 23 30.97 4.28 -1.45
N PRO A 24 30.12 4.81 -2.35
CA PRO A 24 28.77 5.20 -1.99
C PRO A 24 27.97 4.00 -1.48
N LYS A 25 27.35 4.14 -0.31
CA LYS A 25 26.49 3.12 0.31
C LYS A 25 25.24 2.92 -0.55
N THR A 26 25.10 1.76 -1.17
CA THR A 26 23.96 1.41 -2.02
C THR A 26 23.13 0.34 -1.34
N PHE A 27 21.89 0.68 -0.99
CA PHE A 27 20.90 -0.30 -0.51
C PHE A 27 20.09 -0.83 -1.68
N VAL A 28 20.01 -2.14 -1.79
CA VAL A 28 19.23 -2.83 -2.84
C VAL A 28 18.10 -3.62 -2.19
N TYR A 29 16.88 -3.29 -2.57
CA TYR A 29 15.67 -4.01 -2.19
C TYR A 29 15.15 -4.84 -3.36
N CYS A 30 15.00 -6.15 -3.18
CA CYS A 30 14.40 -7.02 -4.18
C CYS A 30 12.86 -6.91 -4.11
N LEU A 31 12.29 -6.10 -4.99
CA LEU A 31 10.85 -5.81 -5.06
C LEU A 31 10.11 -6.93 -5.81
N GLU A 32 8.88 -7.26 -5.38
CA GLU A 32 8.09 -8.37 -5.92
C GLU A 32 7.31 -8.07 -7.19
N ALA A 33 7.14 -6.79 -7.55
CA ALA A 33 6.41 -6.39 -8.76
C ALA A 33 6.89 -5.04 -9.29
N SER A 34 6.68 -4.78 -10.57
CA SER A 34 6.77 -3.43 -11.12
C SER A 34 5.68 -2.54 -10.51
N PRO A 35 5.97 -1.25 -10.21
CA PRO A 35 4.94 -0.33 -9.75
C PRO A 35 3.87 -0.15 -10.83
N SER A 36 2.61 -0.08 -10.40
CA SER A 36 1.46 0.16 -11.30
C SER A 36 1.47 1.59 -11.87
N ALA A 37 2.03 2.53 -11.11
CA ALA A 37 2.28 3.92 -11.52
C ALA A 37 3.46 4.49 -10.72
N LEU A 38 4.10 5.55 -11.25
CA LEU A 38 5.11 6.33 -10.50
C LEU A 38 4.51 7.52 -9.72
N SER A 39 3.19 7.54 -9.59
CA SER A 39 2.43 8.59 -8.89
C SER A 39 1.57 7.99 -7.78
N PRO A 40 1.77 8.38 -6.51
CA PRO A 40 1.01 7.82 -5.39
C PRO A 40 -0.50 8.03 -5.49
N VAL A 41 -0.95 9.16 -6.02
CA VAL A 41 -2.39 9.46 -6.17
C VAL A 41 -3.10 8.54 -7.17
N LEU A 42 -2.33 7.81 -8.00
CA LEU A 42 -2.84 6.88 -9.02
C LEU A 42 -2.60 5.41 -8.65
N SER A 43 -2.13 5.12 -7.43
CA SER A 43 -1.75 3.78 -6.97
C SER A 43 -2.56 3.37 -5.74
N THR A 44 -2.68 2.05 -5.53
CA THR A 44 -3.32 1.46 -4.34
C THR A 44 -2.56 0.25 -3.80
N ASP A 45 -1.46 -0.16 -4.43
CA ASP A 45 -0.70 -1.35 -4.06
C ASP A 45 0.63 -1.02 -3.39
N GLY A 46 1.04 -1.88 -2.45
CA GLY A 46 2.24 -1.68 -1.63
C GLY A 46 3.53 -1.57 -2.43
N ALA A 47 3.71 -2.38 -3.48
CA ALA A 47 4.91 -2.31 -4.34
C ALA A 47 5.04 -0.93 -5.01
N SER A 48 3.91 -0.33 -5.42
CA SER A 48 3.89 1.02 -5.97
C SER A 48 4.23 2.07 -4.92
N PHE A 49 3.66 2.00 -3.70
CA PHE A 49 3.95 2.96 -2.63
C PHE A 49 5.38 2.89 -2.14
N ASP A 50 5.98 1.71 -2.04
CA ASP A 50 7.40 1.55 -1.70
C ASP A 50 8.31 2.31 -2.68
N VAL A 51 7.92 2.34 -3.95
CA VAL A 51 8.66 2.98 -5.03
C VAL A 51 8.33 4.48 -5.15
N ASN A 52 7.03 4.82 -5.21
CA ASN A 52 6.61 6.16 -5.65
C ASN A 52 6.29 7.13 -4.52
N ALA A 53 5.90 6.66 -3.33
CA ALA A 53 5.49 7.51 -2.22
C ALA A 53 6.62 7.75 -1.22
N LEU A 54 7.03 6.71 -0.52
CA LEU A 54 7.94 6.79 0.63
C LEU A 54 9.32 7.41 0.31
N PRO A 55 9.94 7.12 -0.85
CA PRO A 55 11.22 7.75 -1.17
C PRO A 55 11.09 9.22 -1.60
N ILE A 56 10.02 9.56 -2.32
CA ILE A 56 9.94 10.79 -3.12
C ILE A 56 9.20 11.92 -2.42
N TYR A 57 8.14 11.59 -1.68
CA TYR A 57 7.19 12.59 -1.19
C TYR A 57 7.13 12.66 0.35
N ASN A 58 6.57 13.76 0.84
CA ASN A 58 6.06 13.89 2.19
C ASN A 58 4.57 14.26 2.13
N LYS A 59 3.90 14.14 3.28
CA LYS A 59 2.46 14.40 3.49
C LYS A 59 2.28 15.44 4.60
N LEU A 60 1.07 15.93 4.81
CA LEU A 60 0.78 16.85 5.93
C LEU A 60 1.05 16.21 7.28
N THR A 61 0.54 14.99 7.46
CA THR A 61 0.76 14.11 8.61
C THR A 61 1.46 12.84 8.16
N ASP A 62 2.04 12.09 9.07
CA ASP A 62 2.67 10.81 8.81
C ASP A 62 2.38 9.85 9.96
N PHE A 63 2.84 8.61 9.85
CA PHE A 63 2.77 7.64 10.94
C PHE A 63 4.11 7.53 11.65
N GLU A 64 4.07 7.39 12.97
CA GLU A 64 5.24 7.04 13.76
C GLU A 64 5.73 5.65 13.36
N ASP A 65 7.05 5.50 13.17
CA ASP A 65 7.66 4.24 12.73
C ASP A 65 7.19 3.05 13.56
N GLY A 66 6.75 1.99 12.90
CA GLY A 66 6.31 0.76 13.52
C GLY A 66 4.95 0.83 14.25
N THR A 67 4.25 1.94 14.16
CA THR A 67 2.94 2.15 14.80
C THR A 67 1.87 2.66 13.83
N THR A 68 0.65 2.81 14.32
CA THR A 68 -0.46 3.47 13.61
C THR A 68 -0.74 4.88 14.14
N ASN A 69 0.15 5.42 15.00
CA ASN A 69 0.00 6.74 15.57
C ASN A 69 0.30 7.82 14.53
N VAL A 70 -0.62 8.76 14.38
CA VAL A 70 -0.42 9.92 13.49
C VAL A 70 0.48 10.95 14.16
N ILE A 71 1.50 11.39 13.44
CA ILE A 71 2.47 12.41 13.87
C ILE A 71 2.56 13.57 12.88
N PRO A 72 3.08 14.74 13.31
CA PRO A 72 3.42 15.85 12.42
C PRO A 72 4.43 15.45 11.34
N SER A 73 4.23 15.97 10.10
CA SER A 73 5.18 15.84 9.00
C SER A 73 5.40 17.21 8.34
N LEU A 74 4.85 17.48 7.14
CA LEU A 74 4.92 18.83 6.54
C LEU A 74 4.16 19.86 7.37
N ALA A 75 3.07 19.46 8.03
CA ALA A 75 2.45 20.26 9.08
C ALA A 75 3.17 20.03 10.41
N GLU A 76 3.67 21.08 11.05
CA GLU A 76 4.27 21.01 12.40
C GLU A 76 3.21 20.78 13.48
N LYS A 77 2.02 21.32 13.24
CA LYS A 77 0.84 21.21 14.11
C LYS A 77 -0.43 21.53 13.32
N TRP A 78 -1.57 21.24 13.92
CA TRP A 78 -2.88 21.59 13.40
C TRP A 78 -3.85 21.92 14.53
N ASP A 79 -4.86 22.71 14.20
CA ASP A 79 -5.98 23.04 15.06
C ASP A 79 -7.26 22.44 14.46
N ILE A 80 -8.12 21.90 15.32
CA ILE A 80 -9.42 21.33 14.93
C ILE A 80 -10.52 22.13 15.60
N SER A 81 -11.53 22.56 14.83
CA SER A 81 -12.70 23.24 15.38
C SER A 81 -13.52 22.32 16.29
N GLU A 82 -14.30 22.92 17.22
CA GLU A 82 -15.12 22.15 18.17
C GLU A 82 -16.13 21.21 17.51
N ASP A 83 -16.64 21.59 16.33
CA ASP A 83 -17.57 20.77 15.55
C ASP A 83 -16.86 19.67 14.72
N GLY A 84 -15.53 19.57 14.80
CA GLY A 84 -14.73 18.58 14.08
C GLY A 84 -14.69 18.75 12.56
N LYS A 85 -15.12 19.91 12.03
CA LYS A 85 -15.25 20.11 10.58
C LYS A 85 -14.18 21.01 9.96
N THR A 86 -13.37 21.69 10.74
CA THR A 86 -12.33 22.59 10.23
C THR A 86 -10.98 22.21 10.79
N TYR A 87 -10.04 21.96 9.91
CA TYR A 87 -8.65 21.63 10.22
C TYR A 87 -7.76 22.74 9.67
N THR A 88 -6.98 23.39 10.55
CA THR A 88 -6.01 24.40 10.17
C THR A 88 -4.61 23.86 10.38
N PHE A 89 -3.88 23.63 9.29
CA PHE A 89 -2.52 23.07 9.30
C PHE A 89 -1.49 24.19 9.21
N HIS A 90 -0.50 24.17 10.11
CA HIS A 90 0.63 25.08 10.11
C HIS A 90 1.85 24.38 9.50
N LEU A 91 2.29 24.84 8.34
CA LEU A 91 3.32 24.17 7.55
C LEU A 91 4.72 24.50 8.04
N ARG A 92 5.59 23.52 7.97
CA ARG A 92 7.02 23.64 8.20
C ARG A 92 7.67 24.54 7.17
N LYS A 93 8.61 25.38 7.61
CA LYS A 93 9.45 26.21 6.75
C LYS A 93 10.74 25.47 6.40
N GLY A 94 11.43 25.88 5.36
CA GLY A 94 12.72 25.34 4.97
C GLY A 94 12.65 24.00 4.25
N VAL A 95 11.47 23.52 3.84
CA VAL A 95 11.30 22.26 3.10
C VAL A 95 11.58 22.51 1.62
N LYS A 96 12.60 21.82 1.08
CA LYS A 96 13.01 21.94 -0.32
C LYS A 96 12.45 20.81 -1.16
N PHE A 97 12.16 21.10 -2.42
CA PHE A 97 11.87 20.10 -3.43
C PHE A 97 13.14 19.56 -4.09
N HIS A 98 13.03 18.35 -4.63
CA HIS A 98 14.04 17.80 -5.54
C HIS A 98 14.21 18.69 -6.78
N ASP A 99 15.35 18.53 -7.43
CA ASP A 99 15.61 19.09 -8.76
C ASP A 99 15.87 17.97 -9.77
N ASN A 100 15.82 18.31 -11.05
CA ASN A 100 16.31 17.46 -12.11
C ASN A 100 16.90 18.32 -13.26
N LYS A 101 17.22 17.69 -14.38
CA LYS A 101 17.82 18.39 -15.54
C LYS A 101 16.86 19.43 -16.14
N GLU A 102 15.56 19.24 -16.00
CA GLU A 102 14.52 20.06 -16.62
C GLU A 102 13.83 21.02 -15.64
N PHE A 103 13.99 20.78 -14.34
CA PHE A 103 13.35 21.56 -13.28
C PHE A 103 14.31 21.89 -12.14
N LYS A 104 14.33 23.16 -11.77
CA LYS A 104 15.00 23.65 -10.57
C LYS A 104 14.00 24.48 -9.78
N PRO A 105 13.68 24.08 -8.53
CA PRO A 105 12.76 24.82 -7.70
C PRO A 105 13.23 26.26 -7.47
N SER A 106 12.35 27.25 -7.64
CA SER A 106 12.65 28.64 -7.34
C SER A 106 12.27 29.04 -5.92
N ARG A 107 11.48 28.21 -5.24
CA ARG A 107 11.00 28.40 -3.87
C ARG A 107 10.96 27.11 -3.06
N GLU A 108 10.83 27.24 -1.76
CA GLU A 108 10.52 26.16 -0.84
C GLU A 108 9.05 25.73 -0.95
N LEU A 109 8.73 24.53 -0.40
CA LEU A 109 7.36 24.03 -0.27
C LEU A 109 6.52 25.01 0.56
N ASN A 110 5.33 25.30 0.09
CA ASN A 110 4.39 26.17 0.75
C ASN A 110 2.92 25.70 0.60
N ALA A 111 1.98 26.52 1.04
CA ALA A 111 0.55 26.19 1.01
C ALA A 111 -0.01 25.96 -0.41
N ASP A 112 0.57 26.57 -1.44
CA ASP A 112 0.13 26.37 -2.83
C ASP A 112 0.32 24.91 -3.26
N ASP A 113 1.38 24.25 -2.79
CA ASP A 113 1.70 22.85 -3.12
C ASP A 113 0.67 21.88 -2.49
N VAL A 114 0.28 22.16 -1.25
CA VAL A 114 -0.75 21.38 -0.54
C VAL A 114 -2.11 21.54 -1.20
N VAL A 115 -2.51 22.79 -1.47
CA VAL A 115 -3.79 23.11 -2.13
C VAL A 115 -3.84 22.48 -3.52
N PHE A 116 -2.77 22.57 -4.30
CA PHE A 116 -2.65 21.90 -5.60
C PHE A 116 -2.87 20.40 -5.48
N SER A 117 -2.17 19.74 -4.55
CA SER A 117 -2.14 18.29 -4.44
C SER A 117 -3.49 17.68 -4.07
N ILE A 118 -4.21 18.32 -3.15
CA ILE A 118 -5.54 17.87 -2.76
C ILE A 118 -6.57 18.21 -3.84
N ASN A 119 -6.56 19.44 -4.36
CA ASN A 119 -7.53 19.88 -5.37
C ASN A 119 -7.37 19.14 -6.70
N ARG A 120 -6.18 18.67 -7.04
CA ARG A 120 -5.99 17.77 -8.19
C ARG A 120 -6.90 16.55 -8.13
N GLN A 121 -7.08 15.98 -6.94
CA GLN A 121 -7.95 14.82 -6.73
C GLN A 121 -9.42 15.24 -6.50
N PHE A 122 -9.63 16.36 -5.81
CA PHE A 122 -10.94 16.79 -5.32
C PHE A 122 -11.78 17.55 -6.35
N ASP A 123 -11.16 18.48 -7.12
CA ASP A 123 -11.87 19.35 -8.05
C ASP A 123 -11.84 18.80 -9.48
N PRO A 124 -12.99 18.35 -10.04
CA PRO A 124 -13.06 17.85 -11.42
C PRO A 124 -12.66 18.87 -12.50
N ASN A 125 -12.69 20.18 -12.16
CA ASN A 125 -12.28 21.25 -13.06
C ASN A 125 -10.80 21.62 -12.93
N HIS A 126 -10.08 21.02 -11.99
CA HIS A 126 -8.65 21.28 -11.83
C HIS A 126 -7.88 20.86 -13.09
N PRO A 127 -6.95 21.69 -13.62
CA PRO A 127 -6.23 21.42 -14.88
C PRO A 127 -5.52 20.05 -14.92
N PHE A 128 -5.12 19.53 -13.74
CA PHE A 128 -4.45 18.26 -13.59
C PHE A 128 -5.37 17.08 -13.23
N HIS A 129 -6.66 17.33 -13.03
CA HIS A 129 -7.57 16.27 -12.57
C HIS A 129 -7.60 15.05 -13.51
N LYS A 130 -7.58 15.30 -14.83
CA LYS A 130 -7.63 14.23 -15.86
C LYS A 130 -6.25 13.82 -16.40
N VAL A 131 -5.19 14.43 -15.92
CA VAL A 131 -3.83 14.08 -16.33
C VAL A 131 -3.52 12.66 -15.89
N SER A 132 -2.88 11.88 -16.78
CA SER A 132 -2.55 10.46 -16.56
C SER A 132 -3.78 9.57 -16.26
N GLY A 133 -4.96 9.96 -16.76
CA GLY A 133 -6.21 9.20 -16.62
C GLY A 133 -7.11 9.64 -15.45
N GLY A 134 -6.56 10.27 -14.40
CA GLY A 134 -7.35 10.88 -13.32
C GLY A 134 -8.24 9.92 -12.53
N ASN A 135 -7.84 8.65 -12.40
CA ASN A 135 -8.52 7.69 -11.54
C ASN A 135 -7.89 7.73 -10.14
N TYR A 136 -8.52 8.42 -9.21
CA TYR A 136 -8.06 8.59 -7.82
C TYR A 136 -8.74 7.57 -6.91
N GLU A 137 -8.37 6.29 -7.10
CA GLU A 137 -9.06 5.13 -6.51
C GLU A 137 -9.13 5.22 -4.98
N TYR A 138 -8.04 5.60 -4.30
CA TYR A 138 -8.07 5.80 -2.85
C TYR A 138 -8.90 7.00 -2.44
N PHE A 139 -8.73 8.13 -3.10
CA PHE A 139 -9.44 9.36 -2.76
C PHE A 139 -10.96 9.16 -2.84
N ILE A 140 -11.42 8.51 -3.91
CA ILE A 140 -12.85 8.23 -4.12
C ILE A 140 -13.31 7.08 -3.21
N GLY A 141 -12.53 6.00 -3.09
CA GLY A 141 -12.86 4.85 -2.26
C GLY A 141 -12.93 5.15 -0.76
N MET A 142 -12.17 6.15 -0.30
CA MET A 142 -12.25 6.69 1.07
C MET A 142 -13.35 7.76 1.22
N ASP A 143 -14.15 7.97 0.19
CA ASP A 143 -15.26 8.93 0.15
C ASP A 143 -14.83 10.41 0.38
N MET A 144 -13.56 10.72 0.11
CA MET A 144 -12.97 12.04 0.42
C MET A 144 -13.67 13.19 -0.33
N GLN A 145 -14.19 12.97 -1.54
CA GLN A 145 -14.94 13.94 -2.34
C GLN A 145 -16.28 14.35 -1.67
N ASN A 146 -16.85 13.47 -0.85
CA ASN A 146 -18.07 13.74 -0.10
C ASN A 146 -17.79 14.26 1.31
N ILE A 147 -16.60 14.01 1.84
CA ILE A 147 -16.15 14.48 3.16
C ILE A 147 -15.61 15.91 3.08
N ILE A 148 -14.71 16.19 2.13
CA ILE A 148 -14.10 17.53 1.97
C ILE A 148 -15.12 18.50 1.36
N ASP A 149 -15.22 19.67 1.96
CA ASP A 149 -15.97 20.80 1.43
C ASP A 149 -15.06 21.76 0.67
N LYS A 150 -13.92 22.13 1.28
CA LYS A 150 -13.02 23.13 0.72
C LYS A 150 -11.58 22.98 1.23
N VAL A 151 -10.62 23.26 0.35
CA VAL A 151 -9.20 23.37 0.69
C VAL A 151 -8.71 24.76 0.33
N GLU A 152 -8.20 25.52 1.31
CA GLU A 152 -7.86 26.94 1.17
C GLU A 152 -6.45 27.25 1.67
N LYS A 153 -5.73 28.01 0.90
CA LYS A 153 -4.54 28.73 1.37
C LYS A 153 -4.98 29.90 2.23
N VAL A 154 -4.56 29.94 3.50
CA VAL A 154 -4.74 31.10 4.38
C VAL A 154 -3.59 32.07 4.20
N ASP A 155 -2.38 31.56 4.26
CA ASP A 155 -1.11 32.24 3.93
C ASP A 155 -0.10 31.22 3.39
N ASP A 156 1.14 31.63 3.14
CA ASP A 156 2.16 30.75 2.56
C ASP A 156 2.48 29.50 3.41
N HIS A 157 2.19 29.54 4.70
CA HIS A 157 2.48 28.42 5.62
C HIS A 157 1.26 27.95 6.41
N THR A 158 0.05 28.33 5.99
CA THR A 158 -1.19 27.92 6.65
C THR A 158 -2.22 27.45 5.62
N VAL A 159 -2.68 26.20 5.77
CA VAL A 159 -3.74 25.61 4.95
C VAL A 159 -4.92 25.27 5.82
N LYS A 160 -6.12 25.62 5.36
CA LYS A 160 -7.37 25.27 6.01
C LYS A 160 -8.14 24.26 5.15
N ILE A 161 -8.55 23.16 5.75
CA ILE A 161 -9.42 22.16 5.14
C ILE A 161 -10.74 22.13 5.90
N SER A 162 -11.82 22.42 5.20
CA SER A 162 -13.17 22.35 5.74
C SER A 162 -13.85 21.07 5.29
N LEU A 163 -14.58 20.41 6.19
CA LEU A 163 -15.32 19.20 5.93
C LEU A 163 -16.82 19.46 5.93
N LYS A 164 -17.57 18.77 5.09
CA LYS A 164 -19.04 18.79 5.06
C LYS A 164 -19.63 18.12 6.31
N VAL A 165 -18.97 17.04 6.75
CA VAL A 165 -19.33 16.24 7.93
C VAL A 165 -18.09 15.98 8.76
N PRO A 166 -18.19 15.77 10.08
CA PRO A 166 -17.06 15.29 10.88
C PRO A 166 -16.55 13.95 10.33
N ASN A 167 -15.25 13.73 10.38
CA ASN A 167 -14.65 12.47 9.95
C ASN A 167 -13.53 12.07 10.92
N ALA A 168 -13.79 11.08 11.76
CA ALA A 168 -12.87 10.63 12.79
C ALA A 168 -11.52 10.12 12.24
N PRO A 169 -11.47 9.35 11.11
CA PRO A 169 -10.21 8.91 10.54
C PRO A 169 -9.47 9.97 9.70
N PHE A 170 -9.96 11.23 9.59
CA PHE A 170 -9.45 12.19 8.62
C PHE A 170 -7.93 12.46 8.72
N LEU A 171 -7.39 12.63 9.93
CA LEU A 171 -5.93 12.83 10.10
C LEU A 171 -5.13 11.60 9.70
N ALA A 172 -5.62 10.39 9.99
CA ALA A 172 -5.02 9.15 9.57
C ALA A 172 -5.12 8.97 8.04
N ASN A 173 -6.23 9.40 7.43
CA ASN A 173 -6.37 9.43 5.98
C ASN A 173 -5.35 10.36 5.33
N LEU A 174 -5.09 11.55 5.92
CA LEU A 174 -4.09 12.49 5.42
C LEU A 174 -2.65 11.96 5.55
N ALA A 175 -2.40 10.99 6.43
CA ALA A 175 -1.12 10.30 6.55
C ALA A 175 -0.93 9.17 5.51
N MET A 176 -1.98 8.79 4.78
CA MET A 176 -1.89 7.79 3.72
C MET A 176 -1.20 8.35 2.47
N ASP A 177 -0.58 7.47 1.71
CA ASP A 177 0.34 7.83 0.62
C ASP A 177 -0.32 8.53 -0.56
N PHE A 178 -1.61 8.34 -0.80
CA PHE A 178 -2.34 9.08 -1.83
C PHE A 178 -2.49 10.60 -1.52
N ASN A 179 -2.14 11.03 -0.30
CA ASN A 179 -2.08 12.45 0.08
C ASN A 179 -0.66 13.06 -0.03
N ALA A 180 0.18 12.46 -0.85
CA ALA A 180 1.49 13.00 -1.19
C ALA A 180 1.41 14.44 -1.71
N VAL A 181 2.32 15.31 -1.24
CA VAL A 181 2.36 16.72 -1.65
C VAL A 181 3.31 16.90 -2.82
N TYR A 182 2.76 17.35 -3.95
CA TYR A 182 3.45 17.62 -5.21
C TYR A 182 3.89 19.08 -5.28
N SER A 183 4.91 19.37 -6.09
CA SER A 183 5.29 20.73 -6.42
C SER A 183 4.32 21.35 -7.42
N ALA A 184 3.58 22.37 -7.00
CA ALA A 184 2.71 23.15 -7.88
C ALA A 184 3.51 23.90 -8.95
N GLU A 185 4.72 24.37 -8.61
CA GLU A 185 5.65 25.02 -9.54
C GLU A 185 6.08 24.08 -10.67
N TYR A 186 6.46 22.84 -10.33
CA TYR A 186 6.81 21.82 -11.31
C TYR A 186 5.65 21.45 -12.22
N ALA A 187 4.47 21.35 -11.63
CA ALA A 187 3.24 21.08 -12.38
C ALA A 187 2.96 22.20 -13.38
N GLU A 188 2.99 23.45 -12.94
CA GLU A 188 2.76 24.62 -13.80
C GLU A 188 3.78 24.69 -14.95
N GLN A 189 5.07 24.46 -14.67
CA GLN A 189 6.10 24.41 -15.67
C GLN A 189 5.88 23.28 -16.68
N SER A 190 5.48 22.08 -16.20
CA SER A 190 5.18 20.92 -17.06
C SER A 190 3.98 21.19 -17.97
N LEU A 191 2.95 21.85 -17.45
CA LEU A 191 1.77 22.26 -18.23
C LEU A 191 2.14 23.27 -19.32
N LYS A 192 2.93 24.31 -18.98
CA LYS A 192 3.42 25.30 -19.95
C LYS A 192 4.28 24.68 -21.04
N ALA A 193 5.03 23.62 -20.70
CA ALA A 193 5.82 22.86 -21.67
C ALA A 193 4.99 21.88 -22.53
N GLY A 194 3.66 21.79 -22.33
CA GLY A 194 2.78 20.84 -23.01
C GLY A 194 2.99 19.38 -22.62
N LYS A 195 3.55 19.13 -21.44
CA LYS A 195 3.86 17.78 -20.91
C LYS A 195 3.40 17.63 -19.44
N PRO A 196 2.11 17.83 -19.15
CA PRO A 196 1.60 17.80 -17.78
C PRO A 196 1.79 16.43 -17.09
N GLU A 197 1.86 15.34 -17.86
CA GLU A 197 2.09 13.98 -17.35
C GLU A 197 3.46 13.78 -16.69
N ARG A 198 4.39 14.71 -16.85
CA ARG A 198 5.73 14.64 -16.21
C ARG A 198 5.66 14.56 -14.69
N ILE A 199 4.68 15.17 -14.07
CA ILE A 199 4.54 15.09 -12.61
C ILE A 199 4.30 13.67 -12.11
N ASP A 200 3.79 12.80 -12.98
CA ASP A 200 3.50 11.39 -12.70
C ASP A 200 4.56 10.43 -13.24
N THR A 201 5.34 10.83 -14.26
CA THR A 201 6.31 9.96 -14.95
C THR A 201 7.76 10.30 -14.64
N ASN A 202 8.05 11.54 -14.22
CA ASN A 202 9.36 12.01 -13.78
C ASN A 202 9.21 12.79 -12.48
N PRO A 203 8.90 12.09 -11.37
CA PRO A 203 8.39 12.70 -10.15
C PRO A 203 9.40 13.62 -9.46
N ILE A 204 8.91 14.74 -8.94
CA ILE A 204 9.61 15.69 -8.08
C ILE A 204 8.84 15.79 -6.77
N GLY A 205 9.49 15.49 -5.65
CA GLY A 205 8.91 15.58 -4.32
C GLY A 205 9.86 16.25 -3.33
N SER A 206 9.53 16.17 -2.06
CA SER A 206 10.31 16.71 -0.94
C SER A 206 10.88 15.61 -0.03
N GLY A 207 10.75 14.34 -0.42
CA GLY A 207 11.14 13.17 0.36
C GLY A 207 12.67 12.93 0.43
N PRO A 208 13.07 11.87 1.16
CA PRO A 208 14.49 11.62 1.46
C PRO A 208 15.33 11.17 0.27
N PHE A 209 14.70 10.69 -0.80
CA PHE A 209 15.41 10.20 -1.99
C PHE A 209 14.87 10.85 -3.25
N GLN A 210 15.80 11.23 -4.10
CA GLN A 210 15.53 11.85 -5.39
C GLN A 210 15.52 10.79 -6.49
N PHE A 211 14.45 10.76 -7.30
CA PHE A 211 14.28 9.85 -8.42
C PHE A 211 15.40 10.05 -9.47
N VAL A 212 15.93 8.95 -9.97
CA VAL A 212 16.99 8.94 -11.00
C VAL A 212 16.46 8.35 -12.30
N ASP A 213 16.02 7.08 -12.29
CA ASP A 213 15.47 6.40 -13.46
C ASP A 213 14.58 5.20 -13.08
N TYR A 214 13.71 4.83 -14.00
CA TYR A 214 12.93 3.61 -13.97
C TYR A 214 13.10 2.82 -15.26
N GLN A 215 13.62 1.62 -15.12
CA GLN A 215 13.69 0.63 -16.19
C GLN A 215 12.61 -0.42 -15.89
N LYS A 216 11.52 -0.38 -16.68
CA LYS A 216 10.36 -1.26 -16.48
C LYS A 216 10.80 -2.71 -16.35
N ASP A 217 10.18 -3.43 -15.39
CA ASP A 217 10.43 -4.83 -15.07
C ASP A 217 11.89 -5.18 -14.68
N ALA A 218 12.71 -4.16 -14.43
CA ALA A 218 14.11 -4.34 -14.05
C ALA A 218 14.47 -3.58 -12.77
N THR A 219 14.54 -2.25 -12.81
CA THR A 219 15.01 -1.48 -11.65
C THR A 219 14.38 -0.09 -11.56
N VAL A 220 14.20 0.39 -10.33
CA VAL A 220 13.99 1.81 -10.03
C VAL A 220 15.13 2.31 -9.16
N ARG A 221 15.70 3.47 -9.48
CA ARG A 221 16.91 4.01 -8.83
C ARG A 221 16.69 5.39 -8.29
N TYR A 222 17.30 5.61 -7.13
CA TYR A 222 17.27 6.87 -6.41
C TYR A 222 18.65 7.22 -5.87
N LYS A 223 18.89 8.51 -5.65
CA LYS A 223 20.00 9.03 -4.84
C LYS A 223 19.46 9.72 -3.60
N ALA A 224 20.20 9.71 -2.51
CA ALA A 224 19.86 10.47 -1.31
C ALA A 224 19.71 11.95 -1.63
N PHE A 225 18.69 12.59 -1.05
CA PHE A 225 18.48 14.02 -1.18
C PHE A 225 19.28 14.77 -0.13
N GLU A 226 20.32 15.52 -0.56
CA GLU A 226 21.26 16.23 0.33
C GLU A 226 20.56 17.26 1.23
N ASN A 227 19.50 17.89 0.71
CA ASN A 227 18.77 18.96 1.40
C ASN A 227 17.46 18.48 2.04
N TYR A 228 17.33 17.19 2.33
CA TYR A 228 16.15 16.69 2.99
C TYR A 228 15.95 17.33 4.37
N TRP A 229 14.75 17.78 4.68
CA TRP A 229 14.47 18.60 5.86
C TRP A 229 14.70 17.88 7.20
N GLN A 230 14.67 16.55 7.22
CA GLN A 230 15.05 15.73 8.38
C GLN A 230 16.52 15.29 8.37
N GLY A 231 17.31 15.79 7.43
CA GLY A 231 18.70 15.39 7.20
C GLY A 231 18.85 14.35 6.10
N LYS A 232 20.03 14.30 5.49
CA LYS A 232 20.36 13.34 4.44
C LYS A 232 20.23 11.90 4.95
N ALA A 233 19.68 10.99 4.14
CA ALA A 233 19.69 9.56 4.41
C ALA A 233 21.13 9.02 4.55
N LYS A 234 21.33 8.00 5.38
CA LYS A 234 22.65 7.39 5.61
C LYS A 234 23.16 6.56 4.43
N ILE A 235 22.23 6.02 3.62
CA ILE A 235 22.56 5.38 2.35
C ILE A 235 22.58 6.43 1.23
N ASP A 236 23.55 6.36 0.31
CA ASP A 236 23.68 7.31 -0.79
C ASP A 236 22.78 6.97 -1.98
N ARG A 237 22.49 5.70 -2.18
CA ARG A 237 21.68 5.17 -3.28
C ARG A 237 20.69 4.13 -2.77
N LEU A 238 19.45 4.24 -3.27
CA LEU A 238 18.41 3.25 -3.07
C LEU A 238 18.05 2.65 -4.44
N VAL A 239 18.02 1.32 -4.51
CA VAL A 239 17.70 0.59 -5.74
C VAL A 239 16.63 -0.44 -5.44
N PHE A 240 15.53 -0.39 -6.18
CA PHE A 240 14.52 -1.44 -6.21
C PHE A 240 14.85 -2.35 -7.40
N ALA A 241 15.22 -3.60 -7.12
CA ALA A 241 15.49 -4.63 -8.12
C ALA A 241 14.23 -5.48 -8.29
N ILE A 242 13.48 -5.25 -9.37
CA ILE A 242 12.21 -5.94 -9.62
C ILE A 242 12.49 -7.42 -9.87
N THR A 243 11.96 -8.28 -9.00
CA THR A 243 12.22 -9.72 -9.01
C THR A 243 10.94 -10.44 -8.55
N PRO A 244 10.01 -10.76 -9.46
CA PRO A 244 8.68 -11.27 -9.09
C PRO A 244 8.71 -12.65 -8.40
N ASP A 245 9.63 -13.54 -8.77
CA ASP A 245 9.72 -14.86 -8.18
C ASP A 245 10.38 -14.84 -6.79
N ALA A 246 9.70 -15.38 -5.78
CA ALA A 246 10.15 -15.36 -4.39
C ALA A 246 11.42 -16.19 -4.15
N SER A 247 11.60 -17.29 -4.87
CA SER A 247 12.80 -18.14 -4.75
C SER A 247 14.01 -17.44 -5.35
N VAL A 248 13.83 -16.70 -6.45
CA VAL A 248 14.88 -15.87 -7.06
C VAL A 248 15.25 -14.71 -6.13
N ARG A 249 14.25 -14.05 -5.49
CA ARG A 249 14.52 -13.02 -4.48
C ARG A 249 15.36 -13.58 -3.33
N LEU A 250 14.98 -14.75 -2.81
CA LEU A 250 15.72 -15.42 -1.74
C LEU A 250 17.16 -15.74 -2.14
N ALA A 251 17.37 -16.28 -3.34
CA ALA A 251 18.70 -16.57 -3.84
C ALA A 251 19.59 -15.31 -3.96
N LYS A 252 19.02 -14.19 -4.42
CA LYS A 252 19.71 -12.90 -4.47
C LYS A 252 20.03 -12.35 -3.08
N LEU A 253 19.10 -12.46 -2.13
CA LEU A 253 19.34 -12.04 -0.74
C LEU A 253 20.49 -12.85 -0.11
N GLN A 254 20.49 -14.15 -0.26
CA GLN A 254 21.54 -15.04 0.27
C GLN A 254 22.92 -14.75 -0.34
N LYS A 255 22.98 -14.41 -1.63
CA LYS A 255 24.23 -14.01 -2.31
C LYS A 255 24.67 -12.58 -1.99
N GLY A 256 23.83 -11.78 -1.31
CA GLY A 256 24.11 -10.37 -1.04
C GLY A 256 23.91 -9.44 -2.24
N GLU A 257 23.20 -9.89 -3.27
CA GLU A 257 22.77 -9.05 -4.40
C GLU A 257 21.63 -8.11 -4.01
N CYS A 258 20.82 -8.51 -2.99
CA CYS A 258 19.84 -7.68 -2.31
C CYS A 258 20.13 -7.64 -0.82
N HIS A 259 19.74 -6.55 -0.16
CA HIS A 259 19.87 -6.36 1.29
C HIS A 259 18.60 -6.72 2.05
N ALA A 260 17.46 -6.69 1.38
CA ALA A 260 16.15 -7.07 1.91
C ALA A 260 15.24 -7.55 0.78
N MET A 261 14.22 -8.32 1.14
CA MET A 261 13.16 -8.76 0.25
C MET A 261 11.83 -8.90 0.99
N PRO A 262 10.68 -8.66 0.35
CA PRO A 262 9.38 -8.96 0.92
C PRO A 262 8.96 -10.40 0.61
N TYR A 263 8.00 -10.89 1.37
CA TYR A 263 7.18 -12.07 1.10
C TYR A 263 7.98 -13.32 0.69
N PRO A 264 8.84 -13.86 1.58
CA PRO A 264 9.49 -15.15 1.37
C PRO A 264 8.43 -16.26 1.28
N ASN A 265 8.72 -17.33 0.54
CA ASN A 265 7.84 -18.49 0.55
C ASN A 265 7.72 -19.05 1.98
N PRO A 266 6.51 -19.43 2.45
CA PRO A 266 6.34 -20.03 3.77
C PRO A 266 7.25 -21.23 4.03
N ALA A 267 7.52 -22.04 3.01
CA ALA A 267 8.41 -23.19 3.09
C ALA A 267 9.89 -22.83 3.42
N ASP A 268 10.30 -21.60 3.14
CA ASP A 268 11.69 -21.15 3.34
C ASP A 268 11.93 -20.56 4.74
N ILE A 269 10.88 -20.29 5.52
CA ILE A 269 10.94 -19.58 6.81
C ILE A 269 11.88 -20.29 7.79
N GLU A 270 11.79 -21.62 7.94
CA GLU A 270 12.63 -22.38 8.87
C GLU A 270 14.11 -22.37 8.47
N ASN A 271 14.41 -22.28 7.18
CA ASN A 271 15.79 -22.15 6.69
C ASN A 271 16.31 -20.73 6.90
N LEU A 272 15.47 -19.72 6.66
CA LEU A 272 15.82 -18.31 6.90
C LEU A 272 16.15 -18.03 8.37
N LYS A 273 15.42 -18.62 9.32
CA LYS A 273 15.72 -18.52 10.77
C LYS A 273 17.12 -19.04 11.14
N LYS A 274 17.66 -19.96 10.36
CA LYS A 274 18.95 -20.60 10.60
C LYS A 274 20.11 -19.95 9.83
N ASP A 275 19.81 -19.06 8.88
CA ASP A 275 20.84 -18.42 8.05
C ASP A 275 21.65 -17.41 8.89
N PRO A 276 22.99 -17.61 9.04
CA PRO A 276 23.81 -16.73 9.88
C PRO A 276 23.93 -15.30 9.34
N ASN A 277 23.64 -15.05 8.08
CA ASN A 277 23.77 -13.75 7.41
C ASN A 277 22.44 -12.97 7.33
N ILE A 278 21.33 -13.60 7.70
CA ILE A 278 20.00 -13.03 7.58
C ILE A 278 19.38 -12.86 8.97
N GLU A 279 18.70 -11.74 9.16
CA GLU A 279 17.77 -11.50 10.25
C GLU A 279 16.35 -11.63 9.68
N LEU A 280 15.56 -12.55 10.23
CA LEU A 280 14.16 -12.73 9.84
C LEU A 280 13.26 -11.95 10.79
N MET A 281 12.84 -10.77 10.37
CA MET A 281 11.84 -9.99 11.10
C MET A 281 10.44 -10.53 10.84
N SER A 282 9.52 -10.39 11.80
CA SER A 282 8.13 -10.81 11.65
C SER A 282 7.18 -10.02 12.54
N GLN A 283 5.93 -9.89 12.08
CA GLN A 283 4.83 -9.30 12.84
C GLN A 283 3.48 -9.87 12.41
N SER A 284 2.45 -9.78 13.26
CA SER A 284 1.08 -10.05 12.85
C SER A 284 0.66 -9.06 11.77
N GLY A 285 0.19 -9.56 10.64
CA GLY A 285 -0.22 -8.72 9.51
C GLY A 285 -1.55 -8.01 9.79
N MET A 286 -1.62 -6.73 9.50
CA MET A 286 -2.88 -5.99 9.43
C MET A 286 -3.53 -6.26 8.06
N ASN A 287 -3.83 -7.52 7.77
CA ASN A 287 -4.22 -7.93 6.42
C ASN A 287 -5.36 -8.94 6.40
N ILE A 288 -5.96 -9.08 5.23
CA ILE A 288 -7.00 -10.05 4.90
C ILE A 288 -6.82 -10.53 3.46
N GLY A 289 -6.73 -11.84 3.27
CA GLY A 289 -6.86 -12.48 1.96
C GLY A 289 -8.27 -13.01 1.76
N TYR A 290 -8.88 -12.73 0.62
CA TYR A 290 -10.25 -13.13 0.32
C TYR A 290 -10.46 -13.43 -1.16
N LEU A 291 -11.58 -14.11 -1.44
CA LEU A 291 -12.13 -14.25 -2.77
C LEU A 291 -13.34 -13.32 -2.89
N ALA A 292 -13.25 -12.33 -3.76
CA ALA A 292 -14.34 -11.42 -4.07
C ALA A 292 -15.40 -12.13 -4.93
N LEU A 293 -16.68 -11.95 -4.59
CA LEU A 293 -17.82 -12.47 -5.34
C LEU A 293 -18.55 -11.28 -5.98
N ASN A 294 -18.44 -11.11 -7.29
CA ASN A 294 -18.99 -9.96 -7.98
C ASN A 294 -20.50 -10.03 -8.08
N SER A 295 -21.20 -9.27 -7.25
CA SER A 295 -22.66 -9.25 -7.17
C SER A 295 -23.37 -8.60 -8.36
N SER A 296 -22.64 -8.04 -9.30
CA SER A 296 -23.20 -7.56 -10.59
C SER A 296 -23.27 -8.65 -11.66
N ILE A 297 -22.67 -9.82 -11.42
CA ILE A 297 -22.60 -10.93 -12.36
C ILE A 297 -23.45 -12.10 -11.86
N LYS A 298 -24.39 -12.60 -12.71
CA LYS A 298 -25.18 -13.79 -12.38
C LYS A 298 -24.30 -15.06 -12.37
N PRO A 299 -24.55 -16.01 -11.43
CA PRO A 299 -25.61 -16.00 -10.41
C PRO A 299 -25.17 -15.39 -9.08
N LEU A 300 -24.04 -14.66 -9.01
CA LEU A 300 -23.48 -14.10 -7.78
C LEU A 300 -24.26 -12.90 -7.24
N ASP A 301 -25.23 -12.37 -7.99
CA ASP A 301 -26.22 -11.40 -7.53
C ASP A 301 -27.15 -12.00 -6.46
N ASN A 302 -27.30 -13.33 -6.41
CA ASN A 302 -28.10 -14.03 -5.42
C ASN A 302 -27.30 -14.29 -4.13
N GLN A 303 -27.79 -13.77 -2.99
CA GLN A 303 -27.17 -13.94 -1.68
C GLN A 303 -26.99 -15.42 -1.29
N LYS A 304 -28.01 -16.29 -1.55
CA LYS A 304 -27.91 -17.72 -1.23
C LYS A 304 -26.80 -18.43 -2.00
N VAL A 305 -26.57 -18.03 -3.25
CA VAL A 305 -25.43 -18.53 -4.05
C VAL A 305 -24.12 -18.15 -3.39
N ARG A 306 -23.95 -16.89 -2.97
CA ARG A 306 -22.72 -16.45 -2.30
C ARG A 306 -22.50 -17.15 -0.96
N GLN A 307 -23.58 -17.37 -0.17
CA GLN A 307 -23.53 -18.17 1.06
C GLN A 307 -23.17 -19.64 0.78
N ALA A 308 -23.76 -20.24 -0.25
CA ALA A 308 -23.44 -21.59 -0.68
C ALA A 308 -21.95 -21.75 -1.03
N LEU A 309 -21.39 -20.82 -1.80
CA LEU A 309 -19.97 -20.82 -2.17
C LEU A 309 -19.06 -20.68 -0.93
N ASN A 310 -19.46 -19.94 0.10
CA ASN A 310 -18.75 -19.88 1.38
C ASN A 310 -18.74 -21.25 2.08
N HIS A 311 -19.89 -21.93 2.20
CA HIS A 311 -19.98 -23.28 2.81
C HIS A 311 -19.24 -24.35 2.00
N ALA A 312 -19.02 -24.13 0.72
CA ALA A 312 -18.33 -25.07 -0.16
C ALA A 312 -16.81 -25.03 -0.06
N VAL A 313 -16.18 -24.06 0.63
CA VAL A 313 -14.73 -23.89 0.69
C VAL A 313 -14.17 -24.36 2.03
N ASN A 314 -13.20 -25.29 1.98
CA ASN A 314 -12.43 -25.74 3.14
C ASN A 314 -11.29 -24.79 3.44
N LYS A 315 -11.57 -23.69 4.16
CA LYS A 315 -10.60 -22.64 4.49
C LYS A 315 -9.41 -23.17 5.29
N GLN A 316 -9.63 -24.10 6.23
CA GLN A 316 -8.55 -24.67 7.04
C GLN A 316 -7.55 -25.44 6.16
N ALA A 317 -8.03 -26.25 5.24
CA ALA A 317 -7.15 -26.96 4.30
C ALA A 317 -6.34 -26.00 3.41
N ILE A 318 -6.93 -24.88 3.01
CA ILE A 318 -6.24 -23.81 2.27
C ILE A 318 -5.14 -23.18 3.12
N VAL A 319 -5.46 -22.79 4.36
CA VAL A 319 -4.49 -22.18 5.27
C VAL A 319 -3.31 -23.11 5.53
N ASP A 320 -3.58 -24.39 5.79
CA ASP A 320 -2.53 -25.39 6.03
C ASP A 320 -1.62 -25.56 4.80
N ALA A 321 -2.20 -25.67 3.61
CA ALA A 321 -1.45 -25.93 2.38
C ALA A 321 -0.71 -24.70 1.81
N VAL A 322 -1.30 -23.50 1.97
CA VAL A 322 -0.79 -22.29 1.31
C VAL A 322 0.06 -21.45 2.27
N TYR A 323 -0.35 -21.30 3.54
CA TYR A 323 0.35 -20.45 4.51
C TYR A 323 1.33 -21.22 5.40
N GLN A 324 1.22 -22.54 5.52
CA GLN A 324 2.17 -23.43 6.21
C GLN A 324 2.56 -22.93 7.62
N GLY A 325 1.57 -22.55 8.41
CA GLY A 325 1.74 -22.02 9.76
C GLY A 325 1.90 -20.49 9.86
N ALA A 326 2.02 -19.78 8.72
CA ALA A 326 2.11 -18.32 8.70
C ALA A 326 0.74 -17.63 8.51
N GLY A 327 -0.38 -18.35 8.73
CA GLY A 327 -1.72 -17.81 8.57
C GLY A 327 -2.73 -18.42 9.53
N GLN A 328 -3.83 -17.73 9.72
CA GLN A 328 -5.01 -18.19 10.44
C GLN A 328 -6.28 -17.96 9.62
N VAL A 329 -7.27 -18.83 9.76
CA VAL A 329 -8.56 -18.70 9.05
C VAL A 329 -9.22 -17.36 9.41
N ALA A 330 -9.65 -16.63 8.37
CA ALA A 330 -10.38 -15.38 8.53
C ALA A 330 -11.89 -15.61 8.53
N LYS A 331 -12.58 -14.95 9.44
CA LYS A 331 -14.06 -14.93 9.51
C LYS A 331 -14.66 -13.54 9.26
N ASN A 332 -13.92 -12.47 9.51
CA ASN A 332 -14.35 -11.09 9.37
C ASN A 332 -13.61 -10.37 8.24
N PRO A 333 -14.13 -9.25 7.71
CA PRO A 333 -13.45 -8.47 6.67
C PRO A 333 -12.28 -7.63 7.19
N ILE A 334 -12.08 -7.57 8.51
CA ILE A 334 -10.96 -6.88 9.17
C ILE A 334 -10.13 -7.88 9.99
N PRO A 335 -8.83 -7.64 10.20
CA PRO A 335 -7.99 -8.56 10.96
C PRO A 335 -8.24 -8.49 12.48
N PRO A 336 -7.91 -9.56 13.25
CA PRO A 336 -8.07 -9.59 14.71
C PRO A 336 -7.26 -8.52 15.46
N THR A 337 -6.23 -7.97 14.84
CA THR A 337 -5.43 -6.85 15.38
C THR A 337 -6.17 -5.51 15.38
N MET A 338 -7.31 -5.43 14.65
CA MET A 338 -8.10 -4.21 14.57
C MET A 338 -8.98 -4.05 15.82
N TRP A 339 -8.96 -2.86 16.41
CA TRP A 339 -9.62 -2.53 17.67
C TRP A 339 -11.15 -2.76 17.71
N SER A 340 -11.81 -2.85 16.56
CA SER A 340 -13.26 -3.10 16.43
C SER A 340 -13.60 -4.51 15.97
N TYR A 341 -12.63 -5.45 15.98
CA TYR A 341 -12.87 -6.82 15.56
C TYR A 341 -14.00 -7.47 16.35
N ASN A 342 -14.95 -8.11 15.66
CA ASN A 342 -16.11 -8.76 16.28
C ASN A 342 -15.86 -10.26 16.46
N GLU A 343 -15.44 -10.65 17.67
CA GLU A 343 -15.21 -12.06 18.02
C GLU A 343 -16.49 -12.91 17.98
N ALA A 344 -17.67 -12.30 18.17
CA ALA A 344 -18.94 -13.01 18.24
C ALA A 344 -19.45 -13.50 16.87
N VAL A 345 -18.94 -12.94 15.78
CA VAL A 345 -19.31 -13.40 14.42
C VAL A 345 -18.89 -14.85 14.23
N GLN A 346 -19.84 -15.68 13.81
CA GLN A 346 -19.59 -17.07 13.44
C GLN A 346 -19.24 -17.16 11.97
N ASP A 347 -18.23 -17.97 11.62
CA ASP A 347 -17.89 -18.21 10.23
C ASP A 347 -18.79 -19.25 9.56
N TYR A 348 -18.77 -19.29 8.24
CA TYR A 348 -19.37 -20.37 7.46
C TYR A 348 -18.56 -21.66 7.68
N ASP A 349 -19.24 -22.71 8.16
CA ASP A 349 -18.66 -24.04 8.26
C ASP A 349 -18.45 -24.67 6.86
N TYR A 350 -17.39 -25.44 6.71
CA TYR A 350 -17.21 -26.26 5.50
C TYR A 350 -18.27 -27.34 5.46
N ASN A 351 -19.27 -27.18 4.60
CA ASN A 351 -20.44 -28.05 4.53
C ASN A 351 -20.97 -28.14 3.09
N PRO A 352 -20.41 -29.05 2.27
CA PRO A 352 -20.84 -29.22 0.89
C PRO A 352 -22.35 -29.55 0.73
N GLU A 353 -22.94 -30.29 1.67
CA GLU A 353 -24.36 -30.64 1.59
C GLU A 353 -25.24 -29.41 1.83
N LYS A 354 -24.87 -28.56 2.77
CA LYS A 354 -25.57 -27.28 3.00
C LYS A 354 -25.41 -26.35 1.79
N ALA A 355 -24.22 -26.33 1.18
CA ALA A 355 -23.97 -25.58 -0.05
C ALA A 355 -24.89 -26.03 -1.19
N LYS A 356 -25.01 -27.34 -1.42
CA LYS A 356 -25.94 -27.91 -2.42
C LYS A 356 -27.40 -27.52 -2.13
N ALA A 357 -27.81 -27.59 -0.87
CA ALA A 357 -29.17 -27.20 -0.47
C ALA A 357 -29.46 -25.73 -0.80
N LEU A 358 -28.52 -24.82 -0.46
CA LEU A 358 -28.64 -23.40 -0.78
C LEU A 358 -28.62 -23.12 -2.28
N LEU A 359 -27.81 -23.84 -3.07
CA LEU A 359 -27.82 -23.73 -4.53
C LEU A 359 -29.15 -24.19 -5.11
N LYS A 360 -29.72 -25.27 -4.60
CA LYS A 360 -31.06 -25.75 -5.01
C LYS A 360 -32.15 -24.73 -4.70
N GLU A 361 -32.14 -24.15 -3.50
CA GLU A 361 -33.09 -23.08 -3.12
C GLU A 361 -32.94 -21.83 -4.00
N ALA A 362 -31.74 -21.57 -4.50
CA ALA A 362 -31.43 -20.46 -5.40
C ALA A 362 -31.76 -20.78 -6.89
N GLY A 363 -32.20 -22.02 -7.20
CA GLY A 363 -32.50 -22.46 -8.56
C GLY A 363 -31.30 -22.98 -9.36
N PHE A 364 -30.19 -23.31 -8.68
CA PHE A 364 -28.94 -23.81 -9.27
C PHE A 364 -28.59 -25.22 -8.78
N GLU A 365 -29.58 -26.09 -8.67
CA GLU A 365 -29.41 -27.49 -8.20
C GLU A 365 -28.40 -28.28 -9.02
N ASN A 366 -28.21 -27.96 -10.31
CA ASN A 366 -27.22 -28.58 -11.20
C ASN A 366 -25.89 -27.85 -11.24
N GLY A 367 -25.69 -26.84 -10.38
CA GLY A 367 -24.52 -26.01 -10.39
C GLY A 367 -24.47 -24.97 -11.51
N PHE A 368 -23.29 -24.43 -11.77
CA PHE A 368 -23.03 -23.45 -12.85
C PHE A 368 -21.54 -23.36 -13.15
N ASP A 369 -21.24 -22.76 -14.31
CA ASP A 369 -19.85 -22.46 -14.70
C ASP A 369 -19.49 -21.03 -14.30
N THR A 370 -18.23 -20.81 -13.88
CA THR A 370 -17.71 -19.49 -13.51
C THR A 370 -16.21 -19.38 -13.80
N GLU A 371 -15.66 -18.18 -13.70
CA GLU A 371 -14.21 -17.96 -13.68
C GLU A 371 -13.74 -17.68 -12.27
N LEU A 372 -12.55 -18.18 -11.94
CA LEU A 372 -11.83 -17.93 -10.71
C LEU A 372 -10.48 -17.28 -11.05
N TRP A 373 -10.38 -15.99 -10.79
CA TRP A 373 -9.19 -15.24 -11.11
C TRP A 373 -8.16 -15.37 -10.00
N ALA A 374 -6.96 -15.84 -10.35
CA ALA A 374 -5.82 -16.01 -9.44
C ALA A 374 -4.79 -14.92 -9.70
N MET A 375 -4.33 -14.28 -8.62
CA MET A 375 -3.27 -13.26 -8.69
C MET A 375 -1.96 -13.87 -9.21
N PRO A 376 -1.20 -13.15 -10.05
CA PRO A 376 0.08 -13.63 -10.58
C PRO A 376 1.25 -13.40 -9.60
N VAL A 377 1.05 -12.64 -8.53
CA VAL A 377 2.09 -12.20 -7.59
C VAL A 377 1.81 -12.69 -6.18
N SER A 378 2.88 -12.89 -5.39
CA SER A 378 2.78 -13.10 -3.94
C SER A 378 2.46 -11.78 -3.23
N ARG A 379 1.61 -11.86 -2.22
CA ARG A 379 1.25 -10.75 -1.34
C ARG A 379 1.28 -11.21 0.12
N PRO A 380 1.35 -10.29 1.10
CA PRO A 380 1.28 -10.67 2.52
C PRO A 380 0.11 -11.57 2.82
N TYR A 381 -1.04 -11.22 2.29
CA TYR A 381 -2.32 -11.90 2.50
C TYR A 381 -2.54 -13.13 1.60
N ASN A 382 -1.69 -13.40 0.62
CA ASN A 382 -1.78 -14.58 -0.25
C ASN A 382 -0.41 -14.95 -0.84
N PRO A 383 0.33 -15.88 -0.23
CA PRO A 383 1.66 -16.26 -0.69
C PRO A 383 1.64 -17.14 -1.95
N ASN A 384 0.52 -17.80 -2.28
CA ASN A 384 0.40 -18.65 -3.45
C ASN A 384 -1.05 -18.74 -3.95
N ALA A 385 -1.45 -17.74 -4.74
CA ALA A 385 -2.82 -17.64 -5.26
C ALA A 385 -3.18 -18.78 -6.22
N ARG A 386 -2.22 -19.28 -6.99
CA ARG A 386 -2.45 -20.41 -7.90
C ARG A 386 -2.84 -21.66 -7.14
N ARG A 387 -2.09 -22.03 -6.10
CA ARG A 387 -2.40 -23.18 -5.26
C ARG A 387 -3.73 -23.02 -4.53
N MET A 388 -4.03 -21.83 -4.04
CA MET A 388 -5.32 -21.51 -3.42
C MET A 388 -6.47 -21.69 -4.41
N ALA A 389 -6.32 -21.20 -5.65
CA ALA A 389 -7.32 -21.36 -6.70
C ALA A 389 -7.63 -22.82 -7.02
N GLU A 390 -6.62 -23.65 -7.10
CA GLU A 390 -6.76 -25.10 -7.36
C GLU A 390 -7.57 -25.78 -6.25
N LEU A 391 -7.29 -25.45 -4.99
CA LEU A 391 -8.04 -26.01 -3.85
C LEU A 391 -9.52 -25.56 -3.84
N ILE A 392 -9.78 -24.30 -4.13
CA ILE A 392 -11.16 -23.79 -4.24
C ILE A 392 -11.90 -24.42 -5.42
N GLN A 393 -11.22 -24.55 -6.57
CA GLN A 393 -11.77 -25.20 -7.75
C GLN A 393 -12.20 -26.64 -7.46
N GLU A 394 -11.35 -27.43 -6.75
CA GLU A 394 -11.68 -28.78 -6.32
C GLU A 394 -12.87 -28.84 -5.36
N ASP A 395 -12.92 -27.91 -4.41
CA ASP A 395 -14.02 -27.85 -3.45
C ASP A 395 -15.35 -27.46 -4.12
N TRP A 396 -15.34 -26.45 -4.99
CA TRP A 396 -16.54 -26.02 -5.70
C TRP A 396 -17.08 -27.08 -6.66
N LYS A 397 -16.19 -27.88 -7.27
CA LYS A 397 -16.59 -29.00 -8.14
C LYS A 397 -17.46 -30.02 -7.40
N LYS A 398 -17.25 -30.22 -6.09
CA LYS A 398 -18.04 -31.16 -5.25
C LYS A 398 -19.52 -30.75 -5.14
N VAL A 399 -19.81 -29.47 -5.35
CA VAL A 399 -21.15 -28.91 -5.30
C VAL A 399 -21.70 -28.51 -6.67
N GLY A 400 -21.04 -28.94 -7.75
CA GLY A 400 -21.49 -28.72 -9.14
C GLY A 400 -21.05 -27.38 -9.74
N VAL A 401 -20.21 -26.60 -9.05
CA VAL A 401 -19.70 -25.33 -9.59
C VAL A 401 -18.37 -25.58 -10.28
N ASN A 402 -18.32 -25.34 -11.59
CA ASN A 402 -17.14 -25.51 -12.41
C ASN A 402 -16.42 -24.18 -12.59
N ALA A 403 -15.31 -24.01 -11.93
CA ALA A 403 -14.50 -22.79 -12.00
C ALA A 403 -13.32 -22.96 -12.96
N LYS A 404 -13.20 -22.06 -13.93
CA LYS A 404 -12.02 -21.94 -14.79
C LYS A 404 -11.04 -20.98 -14.17
N ILE A 405 -9.82 -21.44 -13.87
CA ILE A 405 -8.77 -20.57 -13.32
C ILE A 405 -8.20 -19.68 -14.42
N VAL A 406 -8.16 -18.38 -14.15
CA VAL A 406 -7.67 -17.32 -15.05
C VAL A 406 -6.64 -16.48 -14.30
N SER A 407 -5.62 -16.01 -15.01
CA SER A 407 -4.62 -15.08 -14.45
C SER A 407 -4.15 -14.11 -15.55
N TYR A 408 -3.75 -12.91 -15.14
CA TYR A 408 -3.24 -11.84 -16.01
C TYR A 408 -1.98 -11.24 -15.36
N GLU A 409 -1.18 -10.49 -16.10
CA GLU A 409 -0.13 -9.66 -15.51
C GLU A 409 -0.72 -8.71 -14.46
N TRP A 410 0.04 -8.37 -13.41
CA TRP A 410 -0.52 -7.72 -12.22
C TRP A 410 -1.24 -6.40 -12.50
N GLY A 411 -0.63 -5.52 -13.29
CA GLY A 411 -1.25 -4.24 -13.64
C GLY A 411 -2.54 -4.41 -14.45
N GLU A 412 -2.55 -5.35 -15.40
CA GLU A 412 -3.73 -5.71 -16.18
C GLU A 412 -4.79 -6.41 -15.32
N TYR A 413 -4.37 -7.24 -14.36
CA TYR A 413 -5.25 -7.88 -13.38
C TYR A 413 -6.04 -6.84 -12.60
N LEU A 414 -5.37 -5.87 -12.00
CA LEU A 414 -6.01 -4.78 -11.24
C LEU A 414 -6.94 -3.93 -12.11
N LYS A 415 -6.50 -3.56 -13.31
CA LYS A 415 -7.30 -2.78 -14.25
C LYS A 415 -8.62 -3.47 -14.60
N ARG A 416 -8.59 -4.76 -14.92
CA ARG A 416 -9.78 -5.55 -15.25
C ARG A 416 -10.68 -5.79 -14.04
N LEU A 417 -10.12 -5.93 -12.83
CA LEU A 417 -10.92 -5.98 -11.60
C LEU A 417 -11.72 -4.70 -11.40
N ARG A 418 -11.09 -3.53 -11.60
CA ARG A 418 -11.79 -2.23 -11.54
C ARG A 418 -12.94 -2.14 -12.55
N GLN A 419 -12.74 -2.67 -13.74
CA GLN A 419 -13.77 -2.74 -14.79
C GLN A 419 -14.90 -3.73 -14.45
N GLY A 420 -14.75 -4.55 -13.42
CA GLY A 420 -15.78 -5.51 -12.99
C GLY A 420 -15.88 -6.74 -13.88
N GLU A 421 -14.83 -7.09 -14.62
CA GLU A 421 -14.83 -8.22 -15.56
C GLU A 421 -14.83 -9.58 -14.85
N ALA A 422 -14.21 -9.68 -13.67
CA ALA A 422 -14.11 -10.93 -12.94
C ALA A 422 -15.43 -11.28 -12.24
N ALA A 423 -15.92 -12.50 -12.42
CA ALA A 423 -17.02 -13.05 -11.63
C ALA A 423 -16.55 -13.33 -10.19
N THR A 424 -15.45 -14.05 -10.05
CA THR A 424 -14.79 -14.27 -8.76
C THR A 424 -13.29 -13.99 -8.88
N SER A 425 -12.71 -13.32 -7.89
CA SER A 425 -11.30 -12.93 -7.94
C SER A 425 -10.62 -12.99 -6.59
N MET A 426 -9.42 -13.57 -6.58
CA MET A 426 -8.55 -13.53 -5.41
C MET A 426 -7.92 -12.16 -5.32
N ILE A 427 -8.03 -11.57 -4.17
CA ILE A 427 -7.43 -10.29 -3.80
C ILE A 427 -7.29 -10.25 -2.29
N GLY A 428 -6.80 -9.17 -1.76
CA GLY A 428 -6.74 -8.93 -0.33
C GLY A 428 -6.42 -7.48 -0.06
N TRP A 429 -6.24 -7.19 1.19
CA TRP A 429 -5.94 -5.86 1.66
C TRP A 429 -4.97 -5.90 2.83
N THR A 430 -4.05 -4.98 2.85
CA THR A 430 -3.29 -4.61 4.04
C THR A 430 -3.76 -3.22 4.46
N GLY A 431 -4.10 -3.04 5.73
CA GLY A 431 -4.58 -1.76 6.22
C GLY A 431 -3.49 -0.68 6.15
N ASP A 432 -3.87 0.54 5.78
CA ASP A 432 -2.95 1.63 5.50
C ASP A 432 -2.98 2.77 6.52
N ASN A 433 -3.94 2.76 7.45
CA ASN A 433 -4.08 3.84 8.42
C ASN A 433 -4.48 3.40 9.84
N GLY A 434 -4.62 2.09 10.09
CA GLY A 434 -4.98 1.56 11.41
C GLY A 434 -6.43 1.79 11.83
N ASP A 435 -7.28 2.29 10.95
CA ASP A 435 -8.71 2.49 11.21
C ASP A 435 -9.54 1.45 10.44
N PRO A 436 -10.61 0.87 11.04
CA PRO A 436 -11.52 -0.06 10.36
C PRO A 436 -12.14 0.51 9.09
N ASP A 437 -12.28 1.83 9.00
CA ASP A 437 -12.78 2.54 7.83
C ASP A 437 -12.00 2.21 6.56
N ASN A 438 -10.67 2.04 6.67
CA ASN A 438 -9.81 1.68 5.56
C ASN A 438 -10.10 0.30 4.94
N PHE A 439 -10.72 -0.60 5.69
CA PHE A 439 -11.22 -1.88 5.18
C PHE A 439 -12.68 -1.77 4.74
N LEU A 440 -13.55 -1.32 5.64
CA LEU A 440 -15.00 -1.42 5.47
C LEU A 440 -15.53 -0.38 4.49
N ASN A 441 -15.02 0.84 4.53
CA ASN A 441 -15.41 1.90 3.59
C ASN A 441 -14.72 1.69 2.23
N THR A 442 -13.40 1.60 2.21
CA THR A 442 -12.60 1.50 0.97
C THR A 442 -12.96 0.30 0.10
N LEU A 443 -13.34 -0.84 0.70
CA LEU A 443 -13.52 -2.10 -0.02
C LEU A 443 -14.99 -2.53 -0.20
N LEU A 444 -15.92 -1.95 0.56
CA LEU A 444 -17.28 -2.46 0.64
C LEU A 444 -18.36 -1.36 0.57
N SER A 445 -17.99 -0.08 0.61
CA SER A 445 -18.93 1.03 0.45
C SER A 445 -19.44 1.15 -0.99
N CYS A 446 -20.55 1.85 -1.17
CA CYS A 446 -21.10 2.14 -2.49
C CYS A 446 -20.21 3.09 -3.28
N SER A 447 -19.56 4.07 -2.66
CA SER A 447 -18.58 4.96 -3.30
C SER A 447 -17.37 4.21 -3.84
N ALA A 448 -16.92 3.17 -3.14
CA ALA A 448 -15.82 2.31 -3.57
C ALA A 448 -16.15 1.46 -4.82
N VAL A 449 -17.42 1.28 -5.16
CA VAL A 449 -17.84 0.65 -6.44
C VAL A 449 -17.43 1.52 -7.62
N GLU A 450 -17.59 2.82 -7.51
CA GLU A 450 -17.22 3.80 -8.55
C GLU A 450 -15.70 3.94 -8.66
N ALA A 451 -15.02 3.97 -7.53
CA ALA A 451 -13.56 4.04 -7.47
C ALA A 451 -12.85 2.79 -8.03
N GLY A 452 -13.54 1.65 -8.00
CA GLY A 452 -13.00 0.37 -8.40
C GLY A 452 -12.32 -0.44 -7.29
N SER A 453 -12.21 0.05 -6.06
CA SER A 453 -11.65 -0.72 -4.91
C SER A 453 -12.60 -1.80 -4.41
N ASN A 454 -13.90 -1.61 -4.59
CA ASN A 454 -14.93 -2.61 -4.30
C ASN A 454 -15.13 -3.54 -5.49
N TYR A 455 -14.27 -4.53 -5.63
CA TYR A 455 -14.29 -5.49 -6.75
C TYR A 455 -15.51 -6.42 -6.74
N THR A 456 -16.26 -6.47 -5.63
CA THR A 456 -17.51 -7.24 -5.55
C THR A 456 -18.71 -6.51 -6.15
N LYS A 457 -18.58 -5.23 -6.43
CA LYS A 457 -19.68 -4.34 -6.80
C LYS A 457 -20.84 -4.36 -5.79
N PHE A 458 -20.54 -4.78 -4.57
CA PHE A 458 -21.47 -4.80 -3.43
C PHE A 458 -21.83 -3.37 -3.03
N CYS A 459 -23.13 -3.09 -2.99
CA CYS A 459 -23.65 -1.81 -2.49
C CYS A 459 -24.93 -2.10 -1.69
N HIS A 460 -24.79 -2.17 -0.37
CA HIS A 460 -25.87 -2.51 0.54
C HIS A 460 -26.10 -1.35 1.51
N LYS A 461 -27.21 -0.64 1.35
CA LYS A 461 -27.48 0.59 2.10
C LYS A 461 -27.40 0.45 3.63
N PRO A 462 -27.96 -0.58 4.28
CA PRO A 462 -27.79 -0.75 5.73
C PRO A 462 -26.33 -0.89 6.17
N PHE A 463 -25.48 -1.52 5.37
CA PHE A 463 -24.03 -1.58 5.62
C PHE A 463 -23.39 -0.21 5.48
N GLU A 464 -23.70 0.50 4.40
CA GLU A 464 -23.20 1.86 4.10
C GLU A 464 -23.51 2.83 5.23
N GLU A 465 -24.79 2.86 5.69
CA GLU A 465 -25.24 3.76 6.76
C GLU A 465 -24.47 3.52 8.07
N VAL A 466 -24.21 2.28 8.42
CA VAL A 466 -23.46 1.91 9.62
C VAL A 466 -22.00 2.32 9.52
N VAL A 467 -21.36 2.07 8.37
CA VAL A 467 -19.93 2.40 8.15
C VAL A 467 -19.71 3.90 8.10
N LEU A 468 -20.53 4.65 7.36
CA LEU A 468 -20.45 6.12 7.31
C LEU A 468 -20.80 6.74 8.66
N GLY A 469 -21.78 6.21 9.38
CA GLY A 469 -22.10 6.63 10.74
C GLY A 469 -20.92 6.46 11.70
N ALA A 470 -20.20 5.34 11.60
CA ALA A 470 -18.99 5.10 12.39
C ALA A 470 -17.86 6.06 12.05
N ALA A 471 -17.69 6.42 10.78
CA ALA A 471 -16.67 7.38 10.36
C ALA A 471 -16.95 8.80 10.87
N GLN A 472 -18.23 9.17 11.05
CA GLN A 472 -18.66 10.48 11.54
C GLN A 472 -18.73 10.59 13.07
N GLU A 473 -18.74 9.46 13.78
CA GLU A 473 -18.81 9.42 15.24
C GLU A 473 -17.43 9.66 15.85
N SER A 474 -17.34 10.55 16.83
CA SER A 474 -16.09 10.85 17.53
C SER A 474 -15.81 9.91 18.71
N ASP A 475 -16.85 9.33 19.31
CA ASP A 475 -16.73 8.41 20.44
C ASP A 475 -16.27 7.03 19.96
N LYS A 476 -15.09 6.60 20.39
CA LYS A 476 -14.49 5.34 19.98
C LYS A 476 -15.30 4.12 20.36
N ALA A 477 -16.00 4.14 21.50
CA ALA A 477 -16.83 3.02 21.95
C ALA A 477 -18.04 2.84 21.03
N LYS A 478 -18.71 3.95 20.68
CA LYS A 478 -19.82 3.93 19.72
C LYS A 478 -19.36 3.51 18.33
N ARG A 479 -18.21 4.02 17.87
CA ARG A 479 -17.59 3.58 16.61
C ARG A 479 -17.35 2.06 16.62
N THR A 480 -16.85 1.53 17.74
CA THR A 480 -16.61 0.09 17.89
C THR A 480 -17.86 -0.72 17.67
N GLU A 481 -18.96 -0.34 18.28
CA GLU A 481 -20.25 -1.06 18.15
C GLU A 481 -20.81 -0.97 16.72
N LEU A 482 -20.71 0.18 16.07
CA LEU A 482 -21.12 0.34 14.67
C LEU A 482 -20.28 -0.54 13.74
N TYR A 483 -18.96 -0.58 13.88
CA TYR A 483 -18.12 -1.45 13.06
C TYR A 483 -18.33 -2.95 13.36
N LYS A 484 -18.68 -3.33 14.59
CA LYS A 484 -19.10 -4.70 14.91
C LYS A 484 -20.40 -5.07 14.20
N GLN A 485 -21.36 -4.14 14.16
CA GLN A 485 -22.61 -4.33 13.42
C GLN A 485 -22.36 -4.48 11.92
N ALA A 486 -21.47 -3.68 11.34
CA ALA A 486 -21.07 -3.80 9.93
C ALA A 486 -20.52 -5.21 9.60
N GLN A 487 -19.73 -5.81 10.51
CA GLN A 487 -19.20 -7.17 10.34
C GLN A 487 -20.31 -8.24 10.36
N VAL A 488 -21.37 -8.05 11.13
CA VAL A 488 -22.55 -8.95 11.11
C VAL A 488 -23.26 -8.86 9.77
N ILE A 489 -23.55 -7.64 9.29
CA ILE A 489 -24.20 -7.42 7.98
C ILE A 489 -23.33 -8.00 6.85
N PHE A 490 -22.02 -7.76 6.89
CA PHE A 490 -21.09 -8.34 5.92
C PHE A 490 -21.20 -9.87 5.87
N LYS A 491 -21.23 -10.53 7.03
CA LYS A 491 -21.33 -11.98 7.11
C LYS A 491 -22.64 -12.48 6.48
N GLU A 492 -23.76 -11.84 6.79
CA GLU A 492 -25.07 -12.18 6.24
C GLU A 492 -25.14 -12.02 4.72
N GLN A 493 -24.56 -10.94 4.20
CA GLN A 493 -24.59 -10.62 2.78
C GLN A 493 -23.56 -11.41 1.94
N ALA A 494 -22.51 -11.93 2.58
CA ALA A 494 -21.48 -12.77 1.98
C ALA A 494 -20.86 -12.22 0.67
N PRO A 495 -20.42 -10.95 0.60
CA PRO A 495 -19.79 -10.43 -0.62
C PRO A 495 -18.42 -11.06 -0.89
N TRP A 496 -17.77 -11.61 0.13
CA TRP A 496 -16.48 -12.31 0.05
C TRP A 496 -16.57 -13.73 0.62
N ILE A 497 -15.64 -14.56 0.16
CA ILE A 497 -15.16 -15.69 0.95
C ILE A 497 -13.88 -15.22 1.63
N THR A 498 -13.95 -14.90 2.92
CA THR A 498 -12.76 -14.55 3.71
C THR A 498 -11.88 -15.78 3.86
N ILE A 499 -10.58 -15.68 3.60
CA ILE A 499 -9.68 -16.86 3.61
C ILE A 499 -8.77 -16.82 4.84
N ALA A 500 -7.88 -15.84 4.93
CA ALA A 500 -6.85 -15.83 5.95
C ALA A 500 -6.38 -14.43 6.34
N HIS A 501 -5.89 -14.33 7.58
CA HIS A 501 -4.98 -13.29 8.04
C HIS A 501 -3.59 -13.92 8.19
N SER A 502 -2.53 -13.23 7.78
CA SER A 502 -1.19 -13.82 7.79
C SER A 502 -0.21 -13.07 8.69
N THR A 503 0.82 -13.79 9.15
CA THR A 503 2.04 -13.21 9.69
C THR A 503 2.88 -12.69 8.52
N VAL A 504 3.37 -11.46 8.65
CA VAL A 504 4.28 -10.86 7.67
C VAL A 504 5.71 -11.13 8.10
N TYR A 505 6.50 -11.70 7.19
CA TYR A 505 7.92 -11.93 7.35
C TYR A 505 8.72 -11.01 6.43
N PHE A 506 9.80 -10.46 6.97
CA PHE A 506 10.69 -9.58 6.23
C PHE A 506 12.14 -9.95 6.50
N PRO A 507 12.76 -10.79 5.64
CA PRO A 507 14.16 -11.13 5.77
C PRO A 507 15.07 -9.99 5.28
N VAL A 508 16.00 -9.60 6.14
CA VAL A 508 17.03 -8.59 5.86
C VAL A 508 18.41 -9.16 6.13
N ARG A 509 19.41 -8.66 5.43
CA ARG A 509 20.80 -9.01 5.74
C ARG A 509 21.24 -8.34 7.05
N LYS A 510 22.11 -9.01 7.82
CA LYS A 510 22.56 -8.53 9.15
C LYS A 510 23.33 -7.22 9.12
N GLU A 511 23.93 -6.85 7.99
CA GLU A 511 24.58 -5.54 7.79
C GLU A 511 23.57 -4.38 7.71
N VAL A 512 22.29 -4.64 7.47
CA VAL A 512 21.23 -3.61 7.47
C VAL A 512 20.93 -3.19 8.90
N LYS A 513 20.98 -1.88 9.16
CA LYS A 513 20.69 -1.28 10.47
C LYS A 513 19.62 -0.21 10.31
N GLY A 514 18.85 0.02 11.37
CA GLY A 514 17.88 1.11 11.44
C GLY A 514 16.57 0.89 10.67
N TYR A 515 16.36 -0.29 10.07
CA TYR A 515 15.06 -0.64 9.48
C TYR A 515 14.05 -0.99 10.58
N VAL A 516 12.83 -0.49 10.43
CA VAL A 516 11.68 -0.78 11.31
C VAL A 516 10.53 -1.30 10.46
N MET A 517 9.95 -2.44 10.83
CA MET A 517 8.77 -2.98 10.14
C MET A 517 7.57 -2.06 10.35
N SER A 518 6.89 -1.72 9.27
CA SER A 518 5.63 -0.99 9.31
C SER A 518 4.45 -1.94 9.50
N PRO A 519 3.45 -1.62 10.34
CA PRO A 519 2.21 -2.41 10.45
C PRO A 519 1.44 -2.45 9.13
N PHE A 520 1.70 -1.51 8.24
CA PHE A 520 1.07 -1.38 6.92
C PHE A 520 1.77 -2.20 5.82
N SER A 521 2.82 -2.96 6.16
CA SER A 521 3.66 -3.69 5.19
C SER A 521 4.23 -2.80 4.08
N LEU A 522 4.49 -1.55 4.38
CA LEU A 522 5.22 -0.59 3.56
C LEU A 522 6.67 -0.50 4.05
N HIS A 523 7.59 -0.23 3.13
CA HIS A 523 9.02 -0.33 3.42
C HIS A 523 9.72 1.02 3.28
N ASN A 524 9.87 1.72 4.42
CA ASN A 524 10.60 2.99 4.49
C ASN A 524 12.08 2.75 4.77
N PHE A 525 12.95 3.18 3.85
CA PHE A 525 14.41 2.98 3.94
C PHE A 525 15.17 4.25 4.34
N TYR A 526 14.50 5.33 4.71
CA TYR A 526 15.16 6.60 5.08
C TYR A 526 16.17 6.46 6.22
N LYS A 527 15.81 5.71 7.28
CA LYS A 527 16.66 5.51 8.46
C LYS A 527 17.67 4.36 8.33
N VAL A 528 17.61 3.64 7.21
CA VAL A 528 18.49 2.49 6.97
C VAL A 528 19.94 2.94 6.81
N ASP A 529 20.85 2.17 7.41
CA ASP A 529 22.29 2.24 7.21
C ASP A 529 22.83 0.85 6.88
N LEU A 530 23.97 0.80 6.26
CA LEU A 530 24.74 -0.42 6.03
C LEU A 530 25.98 -0.40 6.91
N ALA A 531 26.09 -1.38 7.82
CA ALA A 531 27.32 -1.56 8.60
C ALA A 531 28.47 -1.88 7.65
N ASP A 532 29.65 -1.34 7.97
CA ASP A 532 30.89 -1.68 7.27
C ASP A 532 31.13 -3.20 7.36
N LYS A 533 31.53 -3.81 6.22
CA LYS A 533 31.80 -5.24 6.13
C LYS A 533 33.07 -5.61 6.89
#